data_d54a48cae7dc7a61524f2efefd69dc07
#
_entry.id   d54a48cae7dc7a61524f2efefd69dc07
#
_cell.length_a   1.000
_cell.length_b   1.000
_cell.length_c   1.000
_cell.angle_alpha   90.00
_cell.angle_beta   90.00
_cell.angle_gamma   90.00
#
_symmetry.space_group_name_H-M   'P 1'
#
loop_
_entity.id
_entity.type
_entity.pdbx_description
1 polymer ?
#
loop_
_entity_poly.entity_id
_entity_poly.type
_entity_poly.pdbx_seq_one_letter_code
_entity_poly.pdbx_strand_id
1 'polypeptide(L)'
;MSASRHVSETPATQWLRRQKLAFSEHAYDYVEHGGTAESARQLQVDEHQVVKTLVMQDEQKKPLIMLMHGDRKVSTKQLARQIGRKSIEPCDVEVAQRHSGYQVGGTSPFGLRKAMPVYVEASILDLPKIFINGGRRGFLLGLSPQVLSEVLLAKPVHCALVDE
;
A
#
# COMPACT_ATOMS: atom_id res chain seq x y z
N MET A 1 24.66 -11.01 8.36
CA MET A 1 24.44 -11.13 7.14
C MET A 1 23.32 -11.96 6.72
N SER A 2 23.38 -13.25 6.73
CA SER A 2 22.27 -14.03 6.23
C SER A 2 21.01 -13.88 7.08
N ALA A 3 21.15 -13.60 8.37
CA ALA A 3 20.00 -13.42 9.26
C ALA A 3 19.10 -12.29 8.78
N SER A 4 19.69 -11.17 8.32
CA SER A 4 18.87 -10.04 7.88
C SER A 4 18.10 -10.39 6.60
N ARG A 5 18.65 -11.25 5.74
CA ARG A 5 17.92 -11.66 4.54
C ARG A 5 16.71 -12.50 4.88
N HIS A 6 16.80 -13.35 5.90
CA HIS A 6 15.66 -14.15 6.32
C HIS A 6 14.56 -13.29 6.91
N VAL A 7 14.94 -12.24 7.62
CA VAL A 7 13.97 -11.33 8.23
C VAL A 7 13.15 -10.59 7.19
N SER A 8 13.73 -10.33 6.01
CA SER A 8 13.06 -9.56 4.98
C SER A 8 12.19 -10.40 4.04
N GLU A 9 12.16 -11.73 4.20
CA GLU A 9 11.34 -12.58 3.33
C GLU A 9 9.86 -12.47 3.70
N THR A 10 9.04 -12.04 2.74
CA THR A 10 7.60 -11.93 2.87
C THR A 10 6.95 -12.35 1.56
N PRO A 11 5.63 -12.59 1.54
CA PRO A 11 4.96 -12.84 0.25
C PRO A 11 5.18 -11.69 -0.74
N ALA A 12 5.26 -10.45 -0.24
CA ALA A 12 5.48 -9.29 -1.11
C ALA A 12 6.86 -9.33 -1.75
N THR A 13 7.91 -9.56 -0.97
CA THR A 13 9.26 -9.60 -1.53
C THR A 13 9.43 -10.78 -2.47
N GLN A 14 8.81 -11.92 -2.15
CA GLN A 14 8.85 -13.08 -3.03
C GLN A 14 8.18 -12.78 -4.37
N TRP A 15 7.03 -12.09 -4.32
CA TRP A 15 6.32 -11.72 -5.53
C TRP A 15 7.18 -10.79 -6.40
N LEU A 16 7.80 -9.78 -5.79
CA LEU A 16 8.64 -8.84 -6.53
C LEU A 16 9.85 -9.54 -7.15
N ARG A 17 10.46 -10.46 -6.44
CA ARG A 17 11.60 -11.22 -6.97
C ARG A 17 11.18 -12.11 -8.13
N ARG A 18 10.02 -12.73 -8.06
CA ARG A 18 9.52 -13.53 -9.18
C ARG A 18 9.29 -12.68 -10.42
N GLN A 19 8.92 -11.41 -10.24
CA GLN A 19 8.74 -10.46 -11.34
C GLN A 19 10.07 -9.86 -11.78
N LYS A 20 11.17 -10.19 -11.12
CA LYS A 20 12.52 -9.68 -11.41
C LYS A 20 12.59 -8.17 -11.30
N LEU A 21 11.94 -7.62 -10.28
CA LEU A 21 11.88 -6.18 -10.03
C LEU A 21 12.88 -5.78 -8.96
N ALA A 22 13.54 -4.64 -9.17
CA ALA A 22 14.47 -4.09 -8.20
C ALA A 22 13.73 -3.35 -7.11
N PHE A 23 14.17 -3.50 -5.88
CA PHE A 23 13.64 -2.75 -4.75
C PHE A 23 14.71 -2.69 -3.65
N SER A 24 14.60 -1.68 -2.79
CA SER A 24 15.44 -1.55 -1.62
C SER A 24 14.60 -1.86 -0.38
N GLU A 25 15.26 -2.32 0.69
CA GLU A 25 14.60 -2.73 1.92
C GLU A 25 14.93 -1.75 3.03
N HIS A 26 13.93 -1.36 3.81
CA HIS A 26 14.07 -0.33 4.84
C HIS A 26 13.34 -0.77 6.09
N ALA A 27 14.10 -1.12 7.13
CA ALA A 27 13.53 -1.49 8.41
C ALA A 27 13.37 -0.25 9.28
N TYR A 28 12.33 -0.20 10.08
CA TYR A 28 12.14 0.84 11.08
C TYR A 28 11.45 0.24 12.29
N ASP A 29 11.49 0.94 13.41
CA ASP A 29 10.86 0.45 14.64
C ASP A 29 9.37 0.74 14.57
N TYR A 30 8.56 -0.31 14.51
CA TYR A 30 7.11 -0.16 14.42
C TYR A 30 6.57 0.47 15.70
N VAL A 31 5.77 1.52 15.53
CA VAL A 31 5.08 2.19 16.65
C VAL A 31 3.60 2.04 16.41
N GLU A 32 2.89 1.46 17.36
CA GLU A 32 1.45 1.27 17.23
C GLU A 32 0.76 2.62 17.05
N HIS A 33 -0.12 2.70 16.04
CA HIS A 33 -0.81 3.93 15.65
C HIS A 33 0.10 5.04 15.15
N GLY A 34 1.39 4.74 14.90
CA GLY A 34 2.32 5.74 14.37
C GLY A 34 2.07 6.06 12.91
N GLY A 35 1.58 5.09 12.14
CA GLY A 35 1.23 5.30 10.74
C GLY A 35 2.41 5.66 9.85
N THR A 36 2.10 6.22 8.68
CA THR A 36 3.13 6.59 7.72
C THR A 36 3.96 7.78 8.19
N ALA A 37 3.42 8.63 9.06
CA ALA A 37 4.17 9.76 9.61
C ALA A 37 5.37 9.26 10.40
N GLU A 38 5.17 8.21 11.22
CA GLU A 38 6.26 7.67 12.03
C GLU A 38 7.31 6.98 11.18
N SER A 39 6.90 6.17 10.18
CA SER A 39 7.87 5.50 9.32
C SER A 39 8.66 6.53 8.50
N ALA A 40 8.00 7.56 7.98
CA ALA A 40 8.67 8.61 7.21
C ALA A 40 9.70 9.33 8.08
N ARG A 41 9.33 9.62 9.34
CA ARG A 41 10.23 10.30 10.26
C ARG A 41 11.49 9.46 10.52
N GLN A 42 11.31 8.17 10.80
CA GLN A 42 12.44 7.30 11.11
C GLN A 42 13.35 7.09 9.90
N LEU A 43 12.77 6.95 8.72
CA LEU A 43 13.55 6.72 7.50
C LEU A 43 14.04 8.01 6.86
N GLN A 44 13.63 9.16 7.39
CA GLN A 44 14.04 10.49 6.90
C GLN A 44 13.64 10.68 5.44
N VAL A 45 12.41 10.31 5.13
CA VAL A 45 11.84 10.51 3.80
C VAL A 45 10.56 11.33 3.92
N ASP A 46 10.11 11.88 2.80
CA ASP A 46 8.87 12.66 2.76
C ASP A 46 7.68 11.70 2.90
N GLU A 47 6.78 12.00 3.83
CA GLU A 47 5.58 11.17 4.02
C GLU A 47 4.75 11.09 2.74
N HIS A 48 4.81 12.10 1.89
CA HIS A 48 4.11 12.10 0.62
C HIS A 48 4.59 10.96 -0.30
N GLN A 49 5.83 10.51 -0.14
CA GLN A 49 6.39 9.39 -0.89
C GLN A 49 6.08 8.04 -0.27
N VAL A 50 5.58 8.02 0.97
CA VAL A 50 5.21 6.76 1.62
C VAL A 50 3.78 6.45 1.22
N VAL A 51 3.59 5.30 0.59
CA VAL A 51 2.29 4.88 0.07
C VAL A 51 1.66 3.91 1.04
N LYS A 52 0.43 4.20 1.46
CA LYS A 52 -0.31 3.29 2.35
C LYS A 52 -1.24 2.42 1.52
N THR A 53 -1.36 1.17 1.94
CA THR A 53 -2.17 0.15 1.27
C THR A 53 -3.42 -0.07 2.10
N LEU A 54 -4.56 0.30 1.55
CA LEU A 54 -5.84 0.25 2.25
C LEU A 54 -6.72 -0.82 1.64
N VAL A 55 -7.23 -1.74 2.46
CA VAL A 55 -8.19 -2.74 2.02
C VAL A 55 -9.57 -2.18 2.27
N MET A 56 -10.33 -2.00 1.22
CA MET A 56 -11.65 -1.39 1.28
C MET A 56 -12.67 -2.32 0.63
N GLN A 57 -13.94 -1.98 0.76
CA GLN A 57 -15.01 -2.78 0.17
C GLN A 57 -16.12 -1.87 -0.34
N ASP A 58 -16.83 -2.36 -1.37
CA ASP A 58 -17.95 -1.62 -1.93
C ASP A 58 -19.25 -1.99 -1.21
N GLU A 59 -20.39 -1.50 -1.73
CA GLU A 59 -21.70 -1.73 -1.12
C GLU A 59 -22.09 -3.21 -1.13
N GLN A 60 -21.46 -4.01 -1.99
CA GLN A 60 -21.71 -5.45 -2.06
C GLN A 60 -20.69 -6.25 -1.29
N LYS A 61 -19.88 -5.58 -0.47
CA LYS A 61 -18.81 -6.19 0.31
C LYS A 61 -17.70 -6.78 -0.55
N LYS A 62 -17.57 -6.34 -1.80
CA LYS A 62 -16.48 -6.79 -2.67
C LYS A 62 -15.23 -6.00 -2.32
N PRO A 63 -14.12 -6.69 -2.02
CA PRO A 63 -12.91 -6.00 -1.57
C PRO A 63 -12.11 -5.41 -2.72
N LEU A 64 -11.37 -4.37 -2.40
CA LEU A 64 -10.46 -3.71 -3.32
C LEU A 64 -9.30 -3.12 -2.52
N ILE A 65 -8.22 -2.80 -3.23
CA ILE A 65 -7.06 -2.14 -2.64
C ILE A 65 -7.02 -0.71 -3.15
N MET A 66 -6.82 0.24 -2.22
CA MET A 66 -6.59 1.64 -2.58
C MET A 66 -5.21 2.05 -2.08
N LEU A 67 -4.37 2.52 -3.00
CA LEU A 67 -3.03 2.99 -2.67
C LEU A 67 -3.05 4.51 -2.64
N MET A 68 -2.69 5.08 -1.49
CA MET A 68 -2.79 6.52 -1.25
C MET A 68 -1.51 7.06 -0.63
N HIS A 69 -1.18 8.32 -0.92
CA HIS A 69 -0.09 9.02 -0.24
C HIS A 69 -0.28 8.93 1.27
N GLY A 70 0.81 8.73 2.00
CA GLY A 70 0.74 8.63 3.45
C GLY A 70 0.16 9.85 4.11
N ASP A 71 0.42 11.03 3.55
CA ASP A 71 -0.03 12.31 4.10
C ASP A 71 -1.39 12.77 3.56
N ARG A 72 -2.14 11.90 2.90
CA ARG A 72 -3.46 12.22 2.36
C ARG A 72 -4.49 11.20 2.80
N LYS A 73 -5.73 11.65 2.89
CA LYS A 73 -6.87 10.77 3.17
C LYS A 73 -7.60 10.47 1.88
N VAL A 74 -8.31 9.35 1.87
CA VAL A 74 -9.09 8.94 0.71
C VAL A 74 -10.48 9.54 0.79
N SER A 75 -10.91 10.19 -0.30
CA SER A 75 -12.31 10.54 -0.47
C SER A 75 -13.02 9.29 -0.98
N THR A 76 -13.70 8.59 -0.08
CA THR A 76 -14.42 7.37 -0.46
C THR A 76 -15.53 7.66 -1.45
N LYS A 77 -16.12 8.86 -1.35
CA LYS A 77 -17.16 9.29 -2.27
C LYS A 77 -16.62 9.44 -3.69
N GLN A 78 -15.46 10.10 -3.84
CA GLN A 78 -14.85 10.27 -5.15
C GLN A 78 -14.37 8.93 -5.71
N LEU A 79 -13.81 8.09 -4.85
CA LEU A 79 -13.36 6.76 -5.29
C LEU A 79 -14.55 5.96 -5.81
N ALA A 80 -15.64 5.91 -5.06
CA ALA A 80 -16.83 5.17 -5.48
C ALA A 80 -17.34 5.66 -6.84
N ARG A 81 -17.38 6.99 -7.01
CA ARG A 81 -17.85 7.58 -8.27
C ARG A 81 -16.97 7.15 -9.44
N GLN A 82 -15.66 7.20 -9.27
CA GLN A 82 -14.73 6.94 -10.36
C GLN A 82 -14.67 5.48 -10.76
N ILE A 83 -14.93 4.57 -9.85
CA ILE A 83 -14.88 3.14 -10.16
C ILE A 83 -16.27 2.51 -10.34
N GLY A 84 -17.32 3.35 -10.33
CA GLY A 84 -18.68 2.89 -10.62
C GLY A 84 -19.32 2.09 -9.52
N ARG A 85 -19.05 2.46 -8.26
CA ARG A 85 -19.66 1.82 -7.09
C ARG A 85 -20.58 2.81 -6.38
N LYS A 86 -21.53 2.30 -5.62
CA LYS A 86 -22.45 3.16 -4.87
C LYS A 86 -21.78 3.74 -3.64
N SER A 87 -20.97 2.93 -2.95
CA SER A 87 -20.27 3.38 -1.76
C SER A 87 -19.01 2.55 -1.56
N ILE A 88 -18.04 3.16 -0.89
CA ILE A 88 -16.78 2.51 -0.52
C ILE A 88 -16.53 2.80 0.96
N GLU A 89 -16.09 1.79 1.69
CA GLU A 89 -15.74 1.95 3.10
C GLU A 89 -14.55 1.06 3.43
N PRO A 90 -13.77 1.39 4.45
CA PRO A 90 -12.69 0.49 4.88
C PRO A 90 -13.25 -0.83 5.37
N CYS A 91 -12.54 -1.92 5.10
CA CYS A 91 -12.88 -3.22 5.68
C CYS A 91 -12.54 -3.24 7.16
N ASP A 92 -13.27 -4.03 7.95
CA ASP A 92 -12.87 -4.31 9.32
C ASP A 92 -11.51 -4.98 9.33
N VAL A 93 -10.78 -4.85 10.43
CA VAL A 93 -9.42 -5.39 10.55
C VAL A 93 -9.38 -6.88 10.19
N GLU A 94 -10.29 -7.68 10.76
CA GLU A 94 -10.29 -9.12 10.48
C GLU A 94 -10.53 -9.42 9.00
N VAL A 95 -11.45 -8.69 8.38
CA VAL A 95 -11.79 -8.88 6.98
C VAL A 95 -10.60 -8.48 6.10
N ALA A 96 -9.97 -7.34 6.42
CA ALA A 96 -8.81 -6.88 5.67
C ALA A 96 -7.67 -7.89 5.74
N GLN A 97 -7.41 -8.45 6.92
CA GLN A 97 -6.34 -9.41 7.10
C GLN A 97 -6.63 -10.71 6.39
N ARG A 98 -7.88 -11.13 6.39
CA ARG A 98 -8.28 -12.36 5.70
C ARG A 98 -8.09 -12.24 4.19
N HIS A 99 -8.48 -11.10 3.60
CA HIS A 99 -8.37 -10.89 2.16
C HIS A 99 -6.92 -10.69 1.73
N SER A 100 -6.17 -9.88 2.45
CA SER A 100 -4.82 -9.51 2.02
C SER A 100 -3.79 -10.58 2.36
N GLY A 101 -3.98 -11.29 3.46
CA GLY A 101 -2.99 -12.21 3.98
C GLY A 101 -1.92 -11.51 4.81
N TYR A 102 -2.13 -10.22 5.12
CA TYR A 102 -1.18 -9.42 5.88
C TYR A 102 -1.84 -8.86 7.12
N GLN A 103 -1.03 -8.62 8.15
CA GLN A 103 -1.46 -7.97 9.37
C GLN A 103 -1.63 -6.47 9.11
N VAL A 104 -2.69 -5.87 9.67
CA VAL A 104 -2.89 -4.43 9.56
C VAL A 104 -1.66 -3.71 10.14
N GLY A 105 -1.18 -2.69 9.42
CA GLY A 105 0.08 -2.04 9.72
C GLY A 105 1.23 -2.63 8.93
N GLY A 106 1.03 -3.81 8.33
CA GLY A 106 2.01 -4.47 7.49
C GLY A 106 1.42 -4.97 6.18
N THR A 107 0.40 -4.31 5.67
CA THR A 107 -0.29 -4.72 4.45
C THR A 107 0.46 -4.22 3.22
N SER A 108 0.75 -5.13 2.29
CA SER A 108 1.38 -4.82 1.02
C SER A 108 0.40 -5.12 -0.11
N PRO A 109 0.50 -4.40 -1.24
CA PRO A 109 -0.34 -4.73 -2.40
C PRO A 109 0.24 -5.88 -3.23
N PHE A 110 1.46 -6.32 -2.91
CA PHE A 110 2.13 -7.39 -3.65
C PHE A 110 1.92 -8.73 -2.94
N GLY A 111 1.72 -9.78 -3.70
CA GLY A 111 1.59 -11.13 -3.12
C GLY A 111 0.33 -11.30 -2.29
N LEU A 112 -0.75 -10.66 -2.66
CA LEU A 112 -2.01 -10.73 -1.94
C LEU A 112 -2.57 -12.16 -1.93
N ARG A 113 -3.16 -12.55 -0.79
CA ARG A 113 -3.78 -13.87 -0.67
C ARG A 113 -4.97 -14.00 -1.62
N LYS A 114 -5.80 -12.97 -1.70
CA LYS A 114 -6.96 -12.96 -2.58
C LYS A 114 -6.73 -11.92 -3.66
N ALA A 115 -6.98 -12.27 -4.91
CA ALA A 115 -6.89 -11.31 -6.01
C ALA A 115 -7.97 -10.26 -5.83
N MET A 116 -7.57 -8.99 -5.85
CA MET A 116 -8.47 -7.87 -5.68
C MET A 116 -8.09 -6.78 -6.68
N PRO A 117 -9.07 -5.99 -7.17
CA PRO A 117 -8.72 -4.83 -7.97
C PRO A 117 -7.86 -3.87 -7.15
N VAL A 118 -6.88 -3.26 -7.80
CA VAL A 118 -5.98 -2.30 -7.15
C VAL A 118 -6.13 -0.96 -7.83
N TYR A 119 -6.34 0.08 -7.03
CA TYR A 119 -6.43 1.45 -7.49
C TYR A 119 -5.32 2.27 -6.85
N VAL A 120 -4.84 3.27 -7.54
CA VAL A 120 -3.74 4.10 -7.06
C VAL A 120 -4.06 5.56 -7.31
N GLU A 121 -3.82 6.42 -6.32
CA GLU A 121 -3.93 7.85 -6.53
C GLU A 121 -2.96 8.25 -7.63
N ALA A 122 -3.47 8.89 -8.68
CA ALA A 122 -2.69 9.13 -9.90
C ALA A 122 -1.39 9.89 -9.63
N SER A 123 -1.39 10.83 -8.69
CA SER A 123 -0.20 11.63 -8.41
C SER A 123 0.95 10.82 -7.83
N ILE A 124 0.67 9.63 -7.28
CA ILE A 124 1.74 8.74 -6.82
C ILE A 124 2.63 8.33 -7.98
N LEU A 125 2.06 8.15 -9.16
CA LEU A 125 2.79 7.70 -10.33
C LEU A 125 3.79 8.75 -10.85
N ASP A 126 3.64 10.00 -10.41
CA ASP A 126 4.53 11.09 -10.81
C ASP A 126 5.74 11.24 -9.88
N LEU A 127 5.78 10.50 -8.79
CA LEU A 127 6.90 10.58 -7.84
C LEU A 127 8.13 9.87 -8.40
N PRO A 128 9.34 10.35 -8.04
CA PRO A 128 10.56 9.68 -8.51
C PRO A 128 10.80 8.34 -7.85
N LYS A 129 10.30 8.17 -6.62
CA LYS A 129 10.49 6.95 -5.85
C LYS A 129 9.40 6.89 -4.78
N ILE A 130 8.94 5.68 -4.48
CA ILE A 130 7.96 5.49 -3.42
C ILE A 130 8.49 4.49 -2.40
N PHE A 131 7.91 4.56 -1.18
CA PHE A 131 8.16 3.61 -0.11
C PHE A 131 6.82 3.00 0.27
N ILE A 132 6.74 1.68 0.21
CA ILE A 132 5.48 0.99 0.41
C ILE A 132 5.74 -0.25 1.27
N ASN A 133 4.76 -0.65 2.06
CA ASN A 133 4.97 -1.73 3.02
C ASN A 133 5.38 -3.03 2.31
N GLY A 134 6.37 -3.69 2.89
CA GLY A 134 6.93 -4.91 2.33
C GLY A 134 6.28 -6.20 2.84
N GLY A 135 5.19 -6.10 3.59
CA GLY A 135 4.46 -7.29 4.01
C GLY A 135 4.60 -7.63 5.49
N ARG A 136 5.14 -6.72 6.29
CA ARG A 136 5.11 -6.84 7.75
C ARG A 136 5.34 -5.48 8.37
N ARG A 137 4.97 -5.36 9.62
CA ARG A 137 5.16 -4.11 10.37
C ARG A 137 6.64 -3.79 10.48
N GLY A 138 6.98 -2.51 10.34
CA GLY A 138 8.36 -2.06 10.48
C GLY A 138 9.23 -2.34 9.26
N PHE A 139 8.63 -2.52 8.08
CA PHE A 139 9.37 -2.93 6.90
C PHE A 139 8.78 -2.28 5.64
N LEU A 140 9.50 -1.33 5.05
CA LEU A 140 9.09 -0.69 3.80
C LEU A 140 10.03 -1.09 2.67
N LEU A 141 9.49 -1.05 1.46
CA LEU A 141 10.26 -1.27 0.24
C LEU A 141 10.32 0.03 -0.53
N GLY A 142 11.52 0.37 -1.02
CA GLY A 142 11.70 1.52 -1.92
C GLY A 142 11.72 1.00 -3.34
N LEU A 143 10.90 1.60 -4.21
CA LEU A 143 10.85 1.16 -5.59
C LEU A 143 10.27 2.26 -6.48
N SER A 144 10.32 2.00 -7.79
CA SER A 144 9.75 2.93 -8.76
C SER A 144 8.23 2.84 -8.74
N PRO A 145 7.52 3.98 -8.78
CA PRO A 145 6.06 3.94 -8.82
C PRO A 145 5.51 3.27 -10.09
N GLN A 146 6.30 3.17 -11.16
CA GLN A 146 5.84 2.50 -12.37
C GLN A 146 5.55 1.02 -12.15
N VAL A 147 6.14 0.40 -11.12
CA VAL A 147 5.81 -0.97 -10.75
C VAL A 147 4.31 -1.10 -10.47
N LEU A 148 3.72 -0.08 -9.88
CA LEU A 148 2.30 -0.10 -9.54
C LEU A 148 1.41 -0.13 -10.77
N SER A 149 1.76 0.65 -11.79
CA SER A 149 0.94 0.74 -13.00
C SER A 149 1.29 -0.34 -14.04
N GLU A 150 2.58 -0.67 -14.19
CA GLU A 150 3.01 -1.52 -15.29
C GLU A 150 3.03 -3.00 -14.93
N VAL A 151 3.27 -3.34 -13.68
CA VAL A 151 3.38 -4.74 -13.26
C VAL A 151 2.19 -5.15 -12.39
N LEU A 152 1.89 -4.35 -11.38
CA LEU A 152 0.74 -4.62 -10.52
C LEU A 152 -0.58 -4.31 -11.22
N LEU A 153 -0.53 -3.46 -12.23
CA LEU A 153 -1.68 -3.05 -13.06
C LEU A 153 -2.74 -2.30 -12.24
N ALA A 154 -2.27 -1.48 -11.31
CA ALA A 154 -3.15 -0.62 -10.53
C ALA A 154 -3.77 0.45 -11.44
N LYS A 155 -5.05 0.72 -11.25
CA LYS A 155 -5.75 1.72 -12.06
C LYS A 155 -5.67 3.08 -11.39
N PRO A 156 -5.25 4.13 -12.11
CA PRO A 156 -5.17 5.47 -11.50
C PRO A 156 -6.53 6.08 -11.25
N VAL A 157 -6.67 6.74 -10.11
CA VAL A 157 -7.88 7.47 -9.73
C VAL A 157 -7.46 8.78 -9.08
N HIS A 158 -8.41 9.69 -8.88
CA HIS A 158 -8.16 11.00 -8.26
C HIS A 158 -9.11 11.14 -7.07
N CYS A 159 -8.67 10.71 -5.91
CA CYS A 159 -9.54 10.74 -4.73
C CYS A 159 -8.81 11.16 -3.45
N ALA A 160 -7.66 11.81 -3.57
CA ALA A 160 -6.95 12.33 -2.41
C ALA A 160 -7.67 13.56 -1.87
N LEU A 161 -7.89 13.58 -0.54
CA LEU A 161 -8.37 14.78 0.14
C LEU A 161 -7.15 15.60 0.53
N VAL A 162 -7.23 16.90 0.25
CA VAL A 162 -6.19 17.83 0.63
C VAL A 162 -6.57 18.41 1.99
N ASP A 163 -5.65 18.29 2.96
CA ASP A 163 -5.90 18.86 4.28
C ASP A 163 -5.85 20.37 4.21
N GLU A 164 -6.82 20.99 4.84
CA GLU A 164 -6.90 22.44 4.88
C GLU A 164 -6.01 23.03 5.92
#